data_bf792df63a695a8066c7e20287db7399
#
_entry.id   bf792df63a695a8066c7e20287db7399
#
_cell.length_a   1.000
_cell.length_b   1.000
_cell.length_c   1.000
_cell.angle_alpha   90.00
_cell.angle_beta   90.00
_cell.angle_gamma   90.00
#
_symmetry.space_group_name_H-M   'P 1'
#
loop_
_entity.id
_entity.type
_entity.pdbx_description
1 polymer ?
#
loop_
_entity_poly.entity_id
_entity_poly.type
_entity_poly.pdbx_seq_one_letter_code
_entity_poly.pdbx_strand_id
1 'polypeptide(L)'
;MVVIGDVIPVMAAWLSRRPVATYLVAYSSHYEGRLRLPWPCAECLRSPRFQAVFSRDQLSADDLSSQLRKPVTFLGNPFMDPILRDDRRLPQARRRLGLLPGSRRPELEQNLVLLLEVVEQLPAALLSSGELQLELALVSSLPDAALSELVTPVGWTLKTADQGPTILLRQDTHQVQIRRGGFGAVLHSSD
;
A
#
# COMPACT_ATOMS: atom_id res chain seq x y z
N MET A 1 -7.66 22.86 15.88
CA MET A 1 -6.46 22.05 15.57
C MET A 1 -6.87 20.91 14.65
N VAL A 2 -6.07 20.60 13.64
CA VAL A 2 -6.30 19.45 12.78
C VAL A 2 -5.27 18.39 13.16
N VAL A 3 -5.71 17.13 13.25
CA VAL A 3 -4.87 15.98 13.62
C VAL A 3 -5.12 14.84 12.63
N ILE A 4 -4.05 14.26 12.12
CA ILE A 4 -4.10 13.09 11.25
C ILE A 4 -3.37 11.96 11.95
N GLY A 5 -4.07 10.89 12.22
CA GLY A 5 -3.53 9.71 12.89
C GLY A 5 -4.51 9.12 13.89
N ASP A 6 -4.09 8.07 14.57
CA ASP A 6 -4.97 7.25 15.39
C ASP A 6 -4.77 7.54 16.89
N VAL A 7 -4.40 6.54 17.68
CA VAL A 7 -4.45 6.59 19.14
C VAL A 7 -3.60 7.71 19.75
N ILE A 8 -2.30 7.73 19.45
CA ILE A 8 -1.36 8.67 20.08
C ILE A 8 -1.65 10.12 19.69
N PRO A 9 -1.79 10.46 18.40
CA PRO A 9 -2.15 11.81 17.98
C PRO A 9 -3.50 12.29 18.55
N VAL A 10 -4.51 11.41 18.63
CA VAL A 10 -5.81 11.71 19.22
C VAL A 10 -5.68 12.07 20.71
N MET A 11 -4.95 11.26 21.47
CA MET A 11 -4.72 11.52 22.90
C MET A 11 -3.94 12.82 23.13
N ALA A 12 -2.88 13.06 22.36
CA ALA A 12 -2.10 14.29 22.43
C ALA A 12 -2.96 15.53 22.10
N ALA A 13 -3.82 15.40 21.08
CA ALA A 13 -4.76 16.45 20.71
C ALA A 13 -5.78 16.75 21.83
N TRP A 14 -6.29 15.72 22.48
CA TRP A 14 -7.21 15.88 23.60
C TRP A 14 -6.56 16.63 24.77
N LEU A 15 -5.30 16.35 25.07
CA LEU A 15 -4.53 17.03 26.13
C LEU A 15 -4.30 18.52 25.80
N SER A 16 -4.27 18.91 24.54
CA SER A 16 -4.08 20.32 24.13
C SER A 16 -5.20 21.25 24.55
N ARG A 17 -6.35 20.72 24.99
CA ARG A 17 -7.57 21.45 25.36
C ARG A 17 -8.17 22.34 24.27
N ARG A 18 -7.75 22.20 23.03
CA ARG A 18 -8.26 22.97 21.87
C ARG A 18 -9.39 22.22 21.17
N PRO A 19 -10.25 22.92 20.39
CA PRO A 19 -11.13 22.25 19.43
C PRO A 19 -10.33 21.48 18.39
N VAL A 20 -10.77 20.26 18.07
CA VAL A 20 -10.06 19.31 17.21
C VAL A 20 -10.94 18.83 16.08
N ALA A 21 -10.39 18.81 14.87
CA ALA A 21 -10.83 17.96 13.76
C ALA A 21 -9.79 16.85 13.57
N THR A 22 -10.23 15.60 13.51
CA THR A 22 -9.30 14.47 13.35
C THR A 22 -9.68 13.57 12.18
N TYR A 23 -8.66 13.04 11.51
CA TYR A 23 -8.81 12.01 10.50
C TYR A 23 -8.11 10.73 10.99
N LEU A 24 -8.89 9.66 11.14
CA LEU A 24 -8.41 8.35 11.56
C LEU A 24 -7.86 7.58 10.35
N VAL A 25 -6.61 7.15 10.45
CA VAL A 25 -5.80 6.68 9.31
C VAL A 25 -5.84 5.17 9.15
N ALA A 26 -5.58 4.42 10.23
CA ALA A 26 -5.33 2.99 10.16
C ALA A 26 -6.60 2.15 10.21
N TYR A 27 -7.61 2.60 10.94
CA TYR A 27 -8.83 1.83 11.17
C TYR A 27 -9.65 1.63 9.91
N SER A 28 -9.99 0.37 9.60
CA SER A 28 -10.85 0.02 8.48
C SER A 28 -11.73 -1.18 8.81
N SER A 29 -13.04 -0.95 8.85
CA SER A 29 -14.04 -1.99 9.10
C SER A 29 -14.12 -3.03 7.97
N HIS A 30 -13.59 -2.73 6.78
CA HIS A 30 -13.45 -3.70 5.70
C HIS A 30 -12.49 -4.83 6.04
N TYR A 31 -11.45 -4.56 6.84
CA TYR A 31 -10.41 -5.53 7.20
C TYR A 31 -10.61 -6.11 8.60
N GLU A 32 -11.09 -5.28 9.52
CA GLU A 32 -11.15 -5.60 10.95
C GLU A 32 -12.57 -5.99 11.42
N GLY A 33 -13.57 -5.80 10.55
CA GLY A 33 -14.97 -5.89 10.95
C GLY A 33 -15.34 -4.75 11.91
N ARG A 34 -15.96 -5.07 13.04
CA ARG A 34 -16.25 -4.08 14.07
C ARG A 34 -14.96 -3.55 14.69
N LEU A 35 -14.72 -2.26 14.56
CA LEU A 35 -13.52 -1.62 15.06
C LEU A 35 -13.43 -1.65 16.59
N ARG A 36 -12.21 -1.85 17.11
CA ARG A 36 -11.93 -1.88 18.54
C ARG A 36 -10.98 -0.74 18.89
N LEU A 37 -11.54 0.43 19.16
CA LEU A 37 -10.74 1.55 19.64
C LEU A 37 -10.21 1.26 21.05
N PRO A 38 -8.93 1.49 21.33
CA PRO A 38 -8.40 1.44 22.69
C PRO A 38 -9.17 2.39 23.60
N TRP A 39 -9.40 1.97 24.86
CA TRP A 39 -10.23 2.71 25.79
C TRP A 39 -9.89 4.22 25.89
N PRO A 40 -8.66 4.69 26.05
CA PRO A 40 -8.46 6.14 26.15
C PRO A 40 -8.79 6.88 24.85
N CYS A 41 -8.56 6.27 23.69
CA CYS A 41 -8.83 6.88 22.39
C CYS A 41 -10.33 7.08 22.15
N ALA A 42 -11.14 6.06 22.46
CA ALA A 42 -12.60 6.15 22.30
C ALA A 42 -13.19 7.28 23.17
N GLU A 43 -12.76 7.40 24.43
CA GLU A 43 -13.22 8.47 25.33
C GLU A 43 -12.76 9.85 24.87
N CYS A 44 -11.52 9.97 24.36
CA CYS A 44 -11.04 11.22 23.79
C CYS A 44 -11.92 11.65 22.61
N LEU A 45 -12.23 10.74 21.69
CA LEU A 45 -13.06 11.01 20.52
C LEU A 45 -14.49 11.38 20.86
N ARG A 46 -15.07 10.83 21.95
CA ARG A 46 -16.40 11.21 22.45
C ARG A 46 -16.44 12.62 23.00
N SER A 47 -15.31 13.15 23.43
CA SER A 47 -15.24 14.49 24.01
C SER A 47 -15.77 15.56 23.01
N PRO A 48 -16.50 16.58 23.52
CA PRO A 48 -16.98 17.69 22.68
C PRO A 48 -15.87 18.51 22.04
N ARG A 49 -14.63 18.34 22.47
CA ARG A 49 -13.47 18.97 21.82
C ARG A 49 -13.25 18.46 20.41
N PHE A 50 -13.55 17.18 20.14
CA PHE A 50 -13.49 16.62 18.80
C PHE A 50 -14.75 17.01 18.02
N GLN A 51 -14.72 18.20 17.42
CA GLN A 51 -15.84 18.77 16.68
C GLN A 51 -16.13 18.05 15.38
N ALA A 52 -15.09 17.49 14.73
CA ALA A 52 -15.21 16.69 13.54
C ALA A 52 -14.29 15.45 13.63
N VAL A 53 -14.84 14.30 13.29
CA VAL A 53 -14.11 13.03 13.20
C VAL A 53 -14.34 12.48 11.80
N PHE A 54 -13.25 12.17 11.11
CA PHE A 54 -13.28 11.64 9.75
C PHE A 54 -12.69 10.25 9.69
N SER A 55 -13.18 9.45 8.76
CA SER A 55 -12.74 8.09 8.49
C SER A 55 -12.38 7.92 7.01
N ARG A 56 -11.55 6.91 6.73
CA ARG A 56 -11.04 6.59 5.40
C ARG A 56 -12.02 5.80 4.51
N ASP A 57 -13.05 5.22 5.10
CA ASP A 57 -14.09 4.48 4.39
C ASP A 57 -15.45 4.64 5.07
N GLN A 58 -16.53 4.42 4.31
CA GLN A 58 -17.88 4.61 4.79
C GLN A 58 -18.26 3.61 5.88
N LEU A 59 -17.87 2.35 5.73
CA LEU A 59 -18.20 1.31 6.70
C LEU A 59 -17.60 1.60 8.09
N SER A 60 -16.35 2.10 8.10
CA SER A 60 -15.70 2.56 9.34
C SER A 60 -16.37 3.82 9.91
N ALA A 61 -16.83 4.74 9.07
CA ALA A 61 -17.56 5.92 9.51
C ALA A 61 -18.87 5.52 10.22
N ASP A 62 -19.61 4.59 9.68
CA ASP A 62 -20.87 4.11 10.22
C ASP A 62 -20.66 3.36 11.55
N ASP A 63 -19.69 2.44 11.59
CA ASP A 63 -19.34 1.70 12.80
C ASP A 63 -18.88 2.65 13.93
N LEU A 64 -17.97 3.56 13.64
CA LEU A 64 -17.48 4.52 14.62
C LEU A 64 -18.56 5.51 15.06
N SER A 65 -19.45 5.95 14.16
CA SER A 65 -20.57 6.80 14.54
C SER A 65 -21.47 6.14 15.57
N SER A 66 -21.75 4.85 15.38
CA SER A 66 -22.52 4.04 16.32
C SER A 66 -21.82 3.92 17.68
N GLN A 67 -20.51 3.59 17.67
CA GLN A 67 -19.74 3.37 18.90
C GLN A 67 -19.50 4.66 19.68
N LEU A 68 -19.20 5.76 19.01
CA LEU A 68 -18.90 7.05 19.64
C LEU A 68 -20.16 7.86 19.99
N ARG A 69 -21.31 7.47 19.47
CA ARG A 69 -22.58 8.20 19.58
C ARG A 69 -22.48 9.65 19.11
N LYS A 70 -21.72 9.85 18.06
CA LYS A 70 -21.54 11.14 17.40
C LYS A 70 -21.24 10.91 15.91
N PRO A 71 -21.55 11.89 15.04
CA PRO A 71 -21.24 11.74 13.61
C PRO A 71 -19.75 11.55 13.35
N VAL A 72 -19.41 10.52 12.59
CA VAL A 72 -18.12 10.33 11.95
C VAL A 72 -18.36 10.37 10.45
N THR A 73 -17.61 11.16 9.73
CA THR A 73 -17.86 11.42 8.33
C THR A 73 -16.81 10.72 7.48
N PHE A 74 -17.23 10.03 6.42
CA PHE A 74 -16.33 9.57 5.39
C PHE A 74 -15.86 10.75 4.54
N LEU A 75 -14.56 10.98 4.51
CA LEU A 75 -13.94 12.10 3.77
C LEU A 75 -13.21 11.64 2.49
N GLY A 76 -13.26 10.36 2.18
CA GLY A 76 -12.39 9.75 1.18
C GLY A 76 -11.11 9.19 1.81
N ASN A 77 -10.29 8.56 0.99
CA ASN A 77 -8.98 8.05 1.40
C ASN A 77 -7.87 8.88 0.75
N PRO A 78 -7.35 9.92 1.44
CA PRO A 78 -6.34 10.82 0.87
C PRO A 78 -5.02 10.11 0.52
N PHE A 79 -4.78 8.90 1.01
CA PHE A 79 -3.63 8.09 0.58
C PHE A 79 -3.76 7.57 -0.85
N MET A 80 -5.00 7.53 -1.38
CA MET A 80 -5.24 7.17 -2.78
C MET A 80 -5.10 8.35 -3.73
N ASP A 81 -5.19 9.59 -3.24
CA ASP A 81 -5.12 10.79 -4.08
C ASP A 81 -3.85 10.87 -4.95
N PRO A 82 -2.64 10.63 -4.42
CA PRO A 82 -1.43 10.62 -5.23
C PRO A 82 -1.43 9.53 -6.30
N ILE A 83 -2.06 8.39 -5.99
CA ILE A 83 -2.19 7.26 -6.91
C ILE A 83 -3.20 7.58 -8.00
N LEU A 84 -4.38 8.08 -7.63
CA LEU A 84 -5.44 8.44 -8.57
C LEU A 84 -5.04 9.60 -9.50
N ARG A 85 -4.18 10.51 -9.03
CA ARG A 85 -3.62 11.62 -9.81
C ARG A 85 -2.38 11.24 -10.61
N ASP A 86 -1.83 10.06 -10.39
CA ASP A 86 -0.70 9.57 -11.16
C ASP A 86 -1.18 9.19 -12.56
N ASP A 87 -0.89 10.04 -13.53
CA ASP A 87 -1.25 9.86 -14.94
C ASP A 87 -0.19 9.09 -15.74
N ARG A 88 0.93 8.73 -15.08
CA ARG A 88 1.96 7.89 -15.71
C ARG A 88 1.36 6.56 -16.13
N ARG A 89 1.63 6.20 -17.37
CA ARG A 89 1.23 4.91 -17.92
C ARG A 89 2.46 4.17 -18.41
N LEU A 90 2.47 2.87 -18.18
CA LEU A 90 3.52 2.02 -18.75
C LEU A 90 3.25 1.77 -20.24
N PRO A 91 4.30 1.48 -21.02
CA PRO A 91 4.13 1.13 -22.42
C PRO A 91 3.07 0.03 -22.60
N GLN A 92 2.30 0.13 -23.66
CA GLN A 92 1.21 -0.82 -23.91
C GLN A 92 1.74 -2.26 -24.01
N ALA A 93 1.06 -3.17 -23.32
CA ALA A 93 1.27 -4.60 -23.35
C ALA A 93 -0.06 -5.31 -23.63
N ARG A 94 -0.02 -6.56 -24.09
CA ARG A 94 -1.25 -7.35 -24.27
C ARG A 94 -1.94 -7.62 -22.93
N ARG A 95 -1.15 -8.09 -21.96
CA ARG A 95 -1.57 -8.29 -20.57
C ARG A 95 -0.44 -7.87 -19.66
N ARG A 96 -0.78 -7.36 -18.50
CA ARG A 96 0.21 -6.97 -17.49
C ARG A 96 -0.22 -7.43 -16.11
N LEU A 97 0.66 -8.12 -15.42
CA LEU A 97 0.48 -8.51 -14.04
C LEU A 97 1.36 -7.64 -13.14
N GLY A 98 0.72 -6.87 -12.28
CA GLY A 98 1.38 -6.06 -11.27
C GLY A 98 1.67 -6.87 -10.01
N LEU A 99 2.93 -6.90 -9.58
CA LEU A 99 3.37 -7.52 -8.34
C LEU A 99 3.57 -6.44 -7.28
N LEU A 100 2.83 -6.53 -6.18
CA LEU A 100 2.76 -5.51 -5.13
C LEU A 100 3.14 -6.11 -3.77
N PRO A 101 4.44 -6.23 -3.43
CA PRO A 101 4.88 -6.87 -2.18
C PRO A 101 4.59 -6.03 -0.93
N GLY A 102 4.19 -4.76 -1.10
CA GLY A 102 4.00 -3.82 -0.01
C GLY A 102 5.21 -2.90 0.19
N SER A 103 5.20 -2.15 1.30
CA SER A 103 6.19 -1.10 1.54
C SER A 103 6.91 -1.20 2.89
N ARG A 104 6.44 -2.03 3.80
CA ARG A 104 6.97 -2.17 5.17
C ARG A 104 7.75 -3.45 5.32
N ARG A 105 8.87 -3.37 6.02
CA ARG A 105 9.66 -4.54 6.43
C ARG A 105 9.14 -5.07 7.78
N PRO A 106 9.15 -6.39 8.02
CA PRO A 106 9.66 -7.47 7.16
C PRO A 106 8.67 -7.98 6.08
N GLU A 107 7.43 -7.52 6.08
CA GLU A 107 6.35 -8.05 5.22
C GLU A 107 6.69 -7.91 3.73
N LEU A 108 7.31 -6.79 3.32
CA LEU A 108 7.75 -6.57 1.95
C LEU A 108 8.66 -7.71 1.47
N GLU A 109 9.61 -8.13 2.30
CA GLU A 109 10.60 -9.15 1.96
C GLU A 109 9.93 -10.52 1.81
N GLN A 110 9.08 -10.88 2.77
CA GLN A 110 8.32 -12.13 2.77
C GLN A 110 7.38 -12.21 1.56
N ASN A 111 6.64 -11.14 1.31
CA ASN A 111 5.71 -11.07 0.19
C ASN A 111 6.44 -11.09 -1.15
N LEU A 112 7.60 -10.44 -1.26
CA LEU A 112 8.37 -10.46 -2.50
C LEU A 112 8.81 -11.88 -2.86
N VAL A 113 9.36 -12.62 -1.90
CA VAL A 113 9.76 -14.02 -2.12
C VAL A 113 8.56 -14.86 -2.55
N LEU A 114 7.44 -14.74 -1.84
CA LEU A 114 6.21 -15.47 -2.17
C LEU A 114 5.69 -15.12 -3.58
N LEU A 115 5.70 -13.85 -3.96
CA LEU A 115 5.26 -13.41 -5.30
C LEU A 115 6.19 -13.95 -6.39
N LEU A 116 7.49 -14.03 -6.14
CA LEU A 116 8.43 -14.62 -7.08
C LEU A 116 8.21 -16.15 -7.23
N GLU A 117 7.92 -16.85 -6.14
CA GLU A 117 7.51 -18.26 -6.20
C GLU A 117 6.23 -18.47 -7.01
N VAL A 118 5.25 -17.58 -6.88
CA VAL A 118 4.03 -17.61 -7.71
C VAL A 118 4.36 -17.38 -9.18
N VAL A 119 5.24 -16.43 -9.49
CA VAL A 119 5.68 -16.18 -10.87
C VAL A 119 6.30 -17.42 -11.51
N GLU A 120 7.05 -18.24 -10.75
CA GLU A 120 7.65 -19.46 -11.23
C GLU A 120 6.64 -20.53 -11.66
N GLN A 121 5.43 -20.47 -11.13
CA GLN A 121 4.35 -21.38 -11.51
C GLN A 121 3.63 -20.93 -12.80
N LEU A 122 3.92 -19.72 -13.31
CA LEU A 122 3.30 -19.26 -14.54
C LEU A 122 3.85 -20.04 -15.74
N PRO A 123 3.00 -20.36 -16.74
CA PRO A 123 3.46 -21.05 -17.94
C PRO A 123 4.54 -20.22 -18.68
N ALA A 124 5.71 -20.81 -18.86
CA ALA A 124 6.82 -20.14 -19.55
C ALA A 124 6.45 -19.63 -20.95
N ALA A 125 5.52 -20.33 -21.62
CA ALA A 125 5.01 -19.91 -22.93
C ALA A 125 4.34 -18.52 -22.92
N LEU A 126 3.62 -18.17 -21.84
CA LEU A 126 2.98 -16.85 -21.70
C LEU A 126 4.01 -15.72 -21.51
N LEU A 127 5.12 -16.03 -20.87
CA LEU A 127 6.19 -15.07 -20.61
C LEU A 127 7.10 -14.89 -21.83
N SER A 128 7.45 -15.99 -22.50
CA SER A 128 8.33 -15.98 -23.67
C SER A 128 7.64 -15.42 -24.92
N SER A 129 6.33 -15.58 -25.05
CA SER A 129 5.55 -15.02 -26.17
C SER A 129 5.39 -13.49 -26.10
N GLY A 130 5.71 -12.88 -24.96
CA GLY A 130 5.45 -11.46 -24.70
C GLY A 130 3.95 -11.14 -24.47
N GLU A 131 3.10 -12.17 -24.34
CA GLU A 131 1.67 -11.98 -24.04
C GLU A 131 1.43 -11.45 -22.64
N LEU A 132 2.29 -11.83 -21.68
CA LEU A 132 2.23 -11.38 -20.30
C LEU A 132 3.51 -10.67 -19.90
N GLN A 133 3.39 -9.44 -19.45
CA GLN A 133 4.47 -8.67 -18.84
C GLN A 133 4.30 -8.64 -17.32
N LEU A 134 5.40 -8.79 -16.60
CA LEU A 134 5.43 -8.75 -15.14
C LEU A 134 6.09 -7.46 -14.69
N GLU A 135 5.37 -6.70 -13.85
CA GLU A 135 5.84 -5.42 -13.31
C GLU A 135 5.82 -5.46 -11.78
N LEU A 136 6.98 -5.24 -11.17
CA LEU A 136 7.16 -5.23 -9.73
C LEU A 136 7.27 -3.80 -9.23
N ALA A 137 6.27 -3.34 -8.47
CA ALA A 137 6.33 -2.05 -7.80
C ALA A 137 7.11 -2.17 -6.49
N LEU A 138 8.28 -1.55 -6.42
CA LEU A 138 9.09 -1.49 -5.20
C LEU A 138 9.20 -0.08 -4.64
N VAL A 139 9.31 0.01 -3.33
CA VAL A 139 9.65 1.26 -2.64
C VAL A 139 11.05 1.72 -3.04
N SER A 140 11.24 3.02 -3.21
CA SER A 140 12.53 3.60 -3.59
C SER A 140 13.60 3.42 -2.50
N SER A 141 13.18 3.17 -1.26
CA SER A 141 14.09 3.00 -0.12
C SER A 141 14.77 1.64 -0.03
N LEU A 142 14.38 0.64 -0.85
CA LEU A 142 15.04 -0.66 -0.87
C LEU A 142 16.23 -0.62 -1.85
N PRO A 143 17.51 -0.64 -1.37
CA PRO A 143 18.68 -0.61 -2.26
C PRO A 143 18.79 -1.87 -3.12
N ASP A 144 19.47 -1.76 -4.28
CA ASP A 144 19.71 -2.89 -5.17
C ASP A 144 20.53 -4.01 -4.51
N ALA A 145 21.48 -3.67 -3.67
CA ALA A 145 22.26 -4.64 -2.91
C ALA A 145 21.37 -5.50 -1.99
N ALA A 146 20.49 -4.86 -1.20
CA ALA A 146 19.57 -5.57 -0.32
C ALA A 146 18.54 -6.41 -1.11
N LEU A 147 18.08 -5.90 -2.26
CA LEU A 147 17.20 -6.65 -3.15
C LEU A 147 17.93 -7.89 -3.70
N SER A 148 19.17 -7.74 -4.15
CA SER A 148 19.98 -8.86 -4.66
C SER A 148 20.22 -9.92 -3.60
N GLU A 149 20.56 -9.52 -2.37
CA GLU A 149 20.73 -10.44 -1.24
C GLU A 149 19.45 -11.23 -0.94
N LEU A 150 18.29 -10.61 -1.10
CA LEU A 150 17.01 -11.23 -0.85
C LEU A 150 16.60 -12.24 -1.93
N VAL A 151 16.82 -11.92 -3.20
CA VAL A 151 16.31 -12.72 -4.30
C VAL A 151 17.28 -13.80 -4.80
N THR A 152 18.59 -13.63 -4.58
CA THR A 152 19.61 -14.60 -5.02
C THR A 152 19.42 -15.99 -4.37
N PRO A 153 19.12 -16.12 -3.08
CA PRO A 153 18.89 -17.44 -2.45
C PRO A 153 17.70 -18.20 -3.05
N VAL A 154 16.73 -17.48 -3.63
CA VAL A 154 15.56 -18.08 -4.29
C VAL A 154 15.72 -18.19 -5.80
N GLY A 155 16.95 -18.06 -6.31
CA GLY A 155 17.31 -18.36 -7.69
C GLY A 155 17.04 -17.22 -8.68
N TRP A 156 16.81 -16.00 -8.21
CA TRP A 156 16.62 -14.83 -9.05
C TRP A 156 17.88 -13.96 -9.09
N THR A 157 18.13 -13.33 -10.22
CA THR A 157 19.28 -12.44 -10.41
C THR A 157 18.80 -11.04 -10.78
N LEU A 158 19.33 -10.03 -10.09
CA LEU A 158 19.09 -8.64 -10.41
C LEU A 158 20.02 -8.22 -11.56
N LYS A 159 19.44 -7.69 -12.64
CA LYS A 159 20.17 -7.07 -13.74
C LYS A 159 19.76 -5.60 -13.86
N THR A 160 20.74 -4.72 -13.82
CA THR A 160 20.55 -3.28 -14.02
C THR A 160 21.26 -2.92 -15.32
N ALA A 161 20.53 -2.35 -16.27
CA ALA A 161 21.12 -1.86 -17.51
C ALA A 161 21.44 -0.37 -17.39
N ASP A 162 22.53 0.09 -17.99
CA ASP A 162 22.95 1.51 -17.94
C ASP A 162 21.91 2.45 -18.56
N GLN A 163 21.12 1.97 -19.52
CA GLN A 163 20.04 2.72 -20.19
C GLN A 163 18.74 1.92 -20.34
N GLY A 164 18.46 1.00 -19.42
CA GLY A 164 17.28 0.13 -19.50
C GLY A 164 16.58 -0.06 -18.16
N PRO A 165 15.45 -0.77 -18.17
CA PRO A 165 14.77 -1.10 -16.93
C PRO A 165 15.63 -2.03 -16.07
N THR A 166 15.59 -1.83 -14.77
CA THR A 166 16.09 -2.83 -13.81
C THR A 166 15.14 -4.02 -13.81
N ILE A 167 15.69 -5.22 -13.93
CA ILE A 167 14.91 -6.45 -14.02
C ILE A 167 15.38 -7.51 -13.04
N LEU A 168 14.46 -8.36 -12.60
CA LEU A 168 14.77 -9.66 -12.01
C LEU A 168 14.66 -10.73 -13.10
N LEU A 169 15.63 -11.60 -13.15
CA LEU A 169 15.72 -12.67 -14.13
C LEU A 169 15.90 -14.03 -13.45
N ARG A 170 15.20 -15.04 -13.94
CA ARG A 170 15.40 -16.43 -13.55
C ARG A 170 15.48 -17.33 -14.77
N GLN A 171 16.59 -18.10 -14.89
CA GLN A 171 16.83 -19.10 -15.93
C GLN A 171 16.56 -18.58 -17.36
N ASP A 172 16.81 -17.29 -17.61
CA ASP A 172 16.57 -16.57 -18.87
C ASP A 172 15.13 -16.66 -19.43
N THR A 173 14.20 -17.25 -18.69
CA THR A 173 12.80 -17.45 -19.12
C THR A 173 11.82 -16.55 -18.38
N HIS A 174 12.06 -16.26 -17.11
CA HIS A 174 11.18 -15.43 -16.30
C HIS A 174 11.83 -14.06 -16.08
N GLN A 175 11.18 -13.03 -16.57
CA GLN A 175 11.64 -11.66 -16.44
C GLN A 175 10.57 -10.81 -15.74
N VAL A 176 10.97 -10.10 -14.68
CA VAL A 176 10.12 -9.16 -13.95
C VAL A 176 10.75 -7.77 -14.01
N GLN A 177 10.05 -6.79 -14.55
CA GLN A 177 10.53 -5.41 -14.60
C GLN A 177 10.27 -4.71 -13.25
N ILE A 178 11.28 -3.99 -12.76
CA ILE A 178 11.18 -3.28 -11.48
C ILE A 178 10.82 -1.82 -11.72
N ARG A 179 9.81 -1.34 -10.99
CA ARG A 179 9.36 0.06 -10.98
C ARG A 179 9.51 0.65 -9.58
N ARG A 180 10.62 1.34 -9.34
CA ARG A 180 10.86 2.01 -8.06
C ARG A 180 10.02 3.27 -7.94
N GLY A 181 9.24 3.37 -6.84
CA GLY A 181 8.28 4.45 -6.64
C GLY A 181 7.18 4.52 -7.69
N GLY A 182 7.00 3.46 -8.50
CA GLY A 182 6.05 3.38 -9.60
C GLY A 182 4.74 2.68 -9.26
N PHE A 183 4.32 2.65 -7.99
CA PHE A 183 3.13 1.93 -7.56
C PHE A 183 1.87 2.35 -8.35
N GLY A 184 1.62 3.66 -8.48
CA GLY A 184 0.47 4.16 -9.23
C GLY A 184 0.52 3.76 -10.70
N ALA A 185 1.69 3.89 -11.35
CA ALA A 185 1.85 3.52 -12.76
C ALA A 185 1.62 2.02 -12.99
N VAL A 186 2.13 1.15 -12.10
CA VAL A 186 1.88 -0.30 -12.16
C VAL A 186 0.39 -0.59 -11.96
N LEU A 187 -0.22 -0.02 -10.91
CA LEU A 187 -1.63 -0.25 -10.59
C LEU A 187 -2.57 0.15 -11.74
N HIS A 188 -2.34 1.33 -12.35
CA HIS A 188 -3.18 1.82 -13.47
C HIS A 188 -2.94 1.13 -14.80
N SER A 189 -1.83 0.41 -14.95
CA SER A 189 -1.44 -0.22 -16.21
C SER A 189 -1.54 -1.75 -16.16
N SER A 190 -1.91 -2.32 -15.01
CA SER A 190 -2.14 -3.77 -14.85
C SER A 190 -3.59 -4.14 -15.15
N ASP A 191 -3.79 -5.36 -15.64
CA ASP A 191 -5.08 -5.95 -15.95
C ASP A 191 -5.72 -6.58 -14.70
#